data_51c3af91affb9956b4ec326ec8c8c934
#
_entry.id   51c3af91affb9956b4ec326ec8c8c934
#
_cell.length_a   1.000
_cell.length_b   1.000
_cell.length_c   1.000
_cell.angle_alpha   90.00
_cell.angle_beta   90.00
_cell.angle_gamma   90.00
#
_symmetry.space_group_name_H-M   'P 1'
#
loop_
_entity.id
_entity.type
_entity.pdbx_description
1 polymer ?
#
loop_
_entity_poly.entity_id
_entity_poly.type
_entity_poly.pdbx_seq_one_letter_code
_entity_poly.pdbx_strand_id
1 'polypeptide(L)'
;MNKKCVGCGSLLQSKYPDKDGYINEELINDAKYCKRCFKIKNYGEYTVITEKIEFDKIIKDINNTESLVVFLVDILNINQDAIKFLKKFKNEKLIVITKRDVIPKSVKDNKIINYFNENFYRTDNIICVSSYKNKNIDEFLNKIRNLNYKKVYIVGLTNSGKSTFINAILKSIGKEPIITTSALPNTTINYIEIKINEDITIIDTPGFVLENSIYNYISFNEVKKITPTKELKVK
;
A
#
# COMPACT_ATOMS: atom_id res chain seq x y z
N MET A 1 -29.74 -1.19 -17.46
CA MET A 1 -28.91 -2.32 -16.94
C MET A 1 -27.95 -1.77 -15.90
N ASN A 2 -28.00 -2.34 -14.69
CA ASN A 2 -27.12 -1.90 -13.60
C ASN A 2 -25.71 -2.52 -13.80
N LYS A 3 -24.82 -1.80 -14.45
CA LYS A 3 -23.46 -2.24 -14.75
C LYS A 3 -22.58 -2.07 -13.51
N LYS A 4 -21.85 -3.11 -13.12
CA LYS A 4 -20.91 -3.06 -11.99
C LYS A 4 -19.50 -2.79 -12.48
N CYS A 5 -18.74 -2.02 -11.70
CA CYS A 5 -17.32 -1.81 -11.91
C CYS A 5 -16.55 -3.13 -11.71
N VAL A 6 -15.75 -3.54 -12.69
CA VAL A 6 -14.96 -4.79 -12.63
C VAL A 6 -13.88 -4.73 -11.54
N GLY A 7 -13.44 -3.50 -11.15
CA GLY A 7 -12.40 -3.34 -10.12
C GLY A 7 -12.91 -3.36 -8.69
N CYS A 8 -13.98 -2.59 -8.38
CA CYS A 8 -14.46 -2.48 -6.99
C CYS A 8 -15.85 -3.12 -6.75
N GLY A 9 -16.50 -3.65 -7.79
CA GLY A 9 -17.82 -4.25 -7.66
C GLY A 9 -18.99 -3.27 -7.48
N SER A 10 -18.72 -1.98 -7.26
CA SER A 10 -19.77 -0.95 -7.09
C SER A 10 -20.54 -0.73 -8.37
N LEU A 11 -21.83 -0.40 -8.25
CA LEU A 11 -22.64 0.00 -9.40
C LEU A 11 -22.07 1.26 -10.03
N LEU A 12 -21.87 1.25 -11.36
CA LEU A 12 -21.43 2.43 -12.08
C LEU A 12 -22.54 3.49 -12.06
N GLN A 13 -22.18 4.71 -11.69
CA GLN A 13 -23.10 5.83 -11.59
C GLN A 13 -22.41 7.15 -11.96
N SER A 14 -23.17 8.12 -12.45
CA SER A 14 -22.66 9.43 -12.86
C SER A 14 -23.18 10.60 -12.03
N LYS A 15 -24.04 10.33 -11.05
CA LYS A 15 -24.72 11.39 -10.24
C LYS A 15 -23.86 11.96 -9.12
N TYR A 16 -23.04 11.13 -8.46
CA TYR A 16 -22.33 11.50 -7.25
C TYR A 16 -20.82 11.30 -7.43
N PRO A 17 -20.07 12.37 -7.77
CA PRO A 17 -18.62 12.29 -8.03
C PRO A 17 -17.79 11.73 -6.87
N ASP A 18 -18.28 11.93 -5.64
CA ASP A 18 -17.59 11.54 -4.41
C ASP A 18 -17.97 10.14 -3.90
N LYS A 19 -18.92 9.46 -4.58
CA LYS A 19 -19.34 8.11 -4.20
C LYS A 19 -18.68 7.03 -5.05
N ASP A 20 -18.62 5.83 -4.50
CA ASP A 20 -18.10 4.65 -5.22
C ASP A 20 -18.89 4.40 -6.51
N GLY A 21 -18.18 3.88 -7.51
CA GLY A 21 -18.78 3.60 -8.82
C GLY A 21 -18.87 4.81 -9.75
N TYR A 22 -18.42 6.01 -9.33
CA TYR A 22 -18.52 7.20 -10.15
C TYR A 22 -17.71 7.11 -11.46
N ILE A 23 -18.37 7.52 -12.54
CA ILE A 23 -17.77 7.72 -13.85
C ILE A 23 -18.50 8.86 -14.55
N ASN A 24 -17.83 9.56 -15.47
CA ASN A 24 -18.45 10.61 -16.26
C ASN A 24 -19.61 10.02 -17.09
N GLU A 25 -20.71 10.76 -17.21
CA GLU A 25 -21.96 10.33 -17.86
C GLU A 25 -21.73 9.84 -19.29
N GLU A 26 -20.85 10.52 -20.03
CA GLU A 26 -20.49 10.17 -21.41
C GLU A 26 -19.84 8.78 -21.56
N LEU A 27 -19.21 8.29 -20.48
CA LEU A 27 -18.44 7.04 -20.48
C LEU A 27 -19.18 5.87 -19.83
N ILE A 28 -20.34 6.10 -19.20
CA ILE A 28 -21.01 5.09 -18.34
C ILE A 28 -21.40 3.82 -19.12
N ASN A 29 -21.74 3.98 -20.40
CA ASN A 29 -22.20 2.86 -21.23
C ASN A 29 -21.04 1.94 -21.66
N ASP A 30 -19.84 2.45 -21.84
CA ASP A 30 -18.68 1.70 -22.34
C ASP A 30 -17.68 1.33 -21.24
N ALA A 31 -17.77 1.96 -20.08
CA ALA A 31 -16.85 1.75 -19.00
C ALA A 31 -16.95 0.36 -18.37
N LYS A 32 -15.79 -0.27 -18.21
CA LYS A 32 -15.60 -1.48 -17.39
C LYS A 32 -15.23 -1.15 -15.94
N TYR A 33 -14.64 0.03 -15.72
CA TYR A 33 -14.13 0.49 -14.44
C TYR A 33 -14.73 1.85 -14.09
N CYS A 34 -15.02 2.10 -12.81
CA CYS A 34 -15.29 3.45 -12.34
C CYS A 34 -14.02 4.31 -12.44
N LYS A 35 -14.17 5.64 -12.40
CA LYS A 35 -13.08 6.61 -12.51
C LYS A 35 -11.92 6.30 -11.54
N ARG A 36 -12.23 5.91 -10.31
CA ARG A 36 -11.26 5.51 -9.28
C ARG A 36 -10.47 4.26 -9.70
N CYS A 37 -11.15 3.18 -10.05
CA CYS A 37 -10.51 1.93 -10.45
C CYS A 37 -9.73 2.07 -11.76
N PHE A 38 -10.23 2.88 -12.70
CA PHE A 38 -9.52 3.20 -13.94
C PHE A 38 -8.21 3.93 -13.65
N LYS A 39 -8.23 4.92 -12.75
CA LYS A 39 -7.02 5.65 -12.33
C LYS A 39 -6.02 4.75 -11.63
N ILE A 40 -6.49 3.88 -10.73
CA ILE A 40 -5.65 2.90 -10.03
C ILE A 40 -4.98 1.97 -11.05
N LYS A 41 -5.75 1.42 -12.00
CA LYS A 41 -5.26 0.45 -12.98
C LYS A 41 -4.25 1.06 -13.96
N ASN A 42 -4.50 2.27 -14.45
CA ASN A 42 -3.72 2.85 -15.55
C ASN A 42 -2.65 3.83 -15.10
N TYR A 43 -2.80 4.46 -13.95
CA TYR A 43 -1.90 5.53 -13.49
C TYR A 43 -1.34 5.30 -12.10
N GLY A 44 -1.77 4.27 -11.37
CA GLY A 44 -1.40 4.05 -9.97
C GLY A 44 -1.86 5.20 -9.04
N GLU A 45 -2.80 6.01 -9.51
CA GLU A 45 -3.32 7.17 -8.76
C GLU A 45 -4.38 6.70 -7.76
N TYR A 46 -4.03 6.73 -6.47
CA TYR A 46 -5.03 6.65 -5.39
C TYR A 46 -5.60 8.05 -5.15
N THR A 47 -6.89 8.22 -5.44
CA THR A 47 -7.61 9.41 -4.97
C THR A 47 -7.68 9.33 -3.45
N VAL A 48 -7.09 10.29 -2.77
CA VAL A 48 -7.32 10.49 -1.33
C VAL A 48 -8.82 10.74 -1.19
N ILE A 49 -9.54 9.80 -0.58
CA ILE A 49 -10.92 10.03 -0.18
C ILE A 49 -10.86 11.09 0.92
N THR A 50 -11.47 12.23 0.68
CA THR A 50 -11.49 13.38 1.60
C THR A 50 -12.38 13.18 2.83
N GLU A 51 -13.05 12.04 2.98
CA GLU A 51 -13.64 11.67 4.25
C GLU A 51 -12.50 11.39 5.24
N LYS A 52 -12.55 12.03 6.41
CA LYS A 52 -11.65 11.72 7.53
C LYS A 52 -11.72 10.23 7.80
N ILE A 53 -10.78 9.49 7.22
CA ILE A 53 -10.65 8.06 7.49
C ILE A 53 -10.28 7.97 8.96
N GLU A 54 -11.14 7.35 9.76
CA GLU A 54 -10.86 7.09 11.17
C GLU A 54 -9.77 6.00 11.25
N PHE A 55 -8.52 6.41 11.10
CA PHE A 55 -7.37 5.49 11.11
C PHE A 55 -7.29 4.68 12.38
N ASP A 56 -7.70 5.24 13.52
CA ASP A 56 -7.74 4.52 14.80
C ASP A 56 -8.75 3.35 14.76
N LYS A 57 -9.82 3.47 13.98
CA LYS A 57 -10.77 2.38 13.75
C LYS A 57 -10.14 1.26 12.93
N ILE A 58 -9.44 1.60 11.84
CA ILE A 58 -8.69 0.63 11.03
C ILE A 58 -7.67 -0.13 11.90
N ILE A 59 -6.89 0.58 12.71
CA ILE A 59 -5.92 -0.01 13.61
C ILE A 59 -6.60 -0.96 14.60
N LYS A 60 -7.71 -0.53 15.19
CA LYS A 60 -8.49 -1.34 16.13
C LYS A 60 -9.00 -2.62 15.46
N ASP A 61 -9.54 -2.51 14.24
CA ASP A 61 -10.06 -3.64 13.50
C ASP A 61 -8.95 -4.64 13.16
N ILE A 62 -7.80 -4.17 12.68
CA ILE A 62 -6.63 -5.02 12.41
C ILE A 62 -6.14 -5.68 13.69
N ASN A 63 -6.04 -4.94 14.79
CA ASN A 63 -5.58 -5.46 16.09
C ASN A 63 -6.50 -6.55 16.67
N ASN A 64 -7.75 -6.63 16.22
CA ASN A 64 -8.71 -7.66 16.61
C ASN A 64 -8.65 -8.91 15.71
N THR A 65 -7.72 -8.96 14.75
CA THR A 65 -7.55 -10.11 13.86
C THR A 65 -6.25 -10.83 14.12
N GLU A 66 -6.23 -12.15 13.93
CA GLU A 66 -5.00 -12.93 13.86
C GLU A 66 -4.40 -12.78 12.46
N SER A 67 -3.50 -11.81 12.31
CA SER A 67 -2.93 -11.41 11.03
C SER A 67 -1.52 -10.87 11.15
N LEU A 68 -0.79 -10.89 10.04
CA LEU A 68 0.49 -10.22 9.89
C LEU A 68 0.27 -8.78 9.41
N VAL A 69 0.94 -7.82 10.04
CA VAL A 69 1.03 -6.44 9.58
C VAL A 69 2.35 -6.23 8.84
N VAL A 70 2.28 -6.07 7.53
CA VAL A 70 3.40 -5.68 6.69
C VAL A 70 3.44 -4.15 6.62
N PHE A 71 4.40 -3.55 7.32
CA PHE A 71 4.50 -2.10 7.44
C PHE A 71 5.55 -1.55 6.47
N LEU A 72 5.09 -0.78 5.49
CA LEU A 72 5.95 -0.17 4.48
C LEU A 72 6.54 1.15 4.96
N VAL A 73 7.86 1.23 4.88
CA VAL A 73 8.64 2.43 5.22
C VAL A 73 9.41 2.89 3.98
N ASP A 74 9.19 4.12 3.55
CA ASP A 74 10.00 4.73 2.49
C ASP A 74 11.41 5.00 3.00
N ILE A 75 12.43 4.43 2.33
CA ILE A 75 13.83 4.59 2.72
C ILE A 75 14.28 6.06 2.80
N LEU A 76 13.64 6.93 2.02
CA LEU A 76 13.93 8.38 2.01
C LEU A 76 13.17 9.16 3.10
N ASN A 77 12.22 8.51 3.78
CA ASN A 77 11.38 9.16 4.77
C ASN A 77 11.16 8.27 6.00
N ILE A 78 12.26 7.71 6.51
CA ILE A 78 12.24 6.99 7.79
C ILE A 78 12.21 8.06 8.89
N ASN A 79 11.12 8.10 9.67
CA ASN A 79 10.96 9.09 10.73
C ASN A 79 10.26 8.50 11.95
N GLN A 80 10.40 9.19 13.10
CA GLN A 80 9.87 8.73 14.37
C GLN A 80 8.34 8.68 14.41
N ASP A 81 7.64 9.51 13.65
CA ASP A 81 6.18 9.51 13.66
C ASP A 81 5.63 8.27 12.93
N ALA A 82 6.29 7.82 11.85
CA ALA A 82 6.00 6.54 11.22
C ALA A 82 6.17 5.39 12.22
N ILE A 83 7.19 5.45 13.09
CA ILE A 83 7.44 4.41 14.08
C ILE A 83 6.44 4.46 15.24
N LYS A 84 6.05 5.65 15.70
CA LYS A 84 4.94 5.80 16.67
C LYS A 84 3.66 5.19 16.12
N PHE A 85 3.40 5.39 14.82
CA PHE A 85 2.26 4.81 14.16
C PHE A 85 2.36 3.28 14.06
N LEU A 86 3.52 2.73 13.66
CA LEU A 86 3.80 1.30 13.65
C LEU A 86 3.52 0.63 15.02
N LYS A 87 3.88 1.31 16.11
CA LYS A 87 3.70 0.79 17.48
C LYS A 87 2.25 0.66 17.91
N LYS A 88 1.29 1.30 17.22
CA LYS A 88 -0.14 1.16 17.50
C LYS A 88 -0.69 -0.23 17.13
N PHE A 89 -0.04 -0.96 16.22
CA PHE A 89 -0.41 -2.32 15.86
C PHE A 89 0.10 -3.31 16.90
N LYS A 90 -0.77 -4.20 17.37
CA LYS A 90 -0.44 -5.28 18.33
C LYS A 90 0.03 -6.55 17.63
N ASN A 91 -0.41 -6.76 16.40
CA ASN A 91 -0.10 -7.91 15.54
C ASN A 91 1.40 -8.08 15.33
N GLU A 92 1.83 -9.26 14.92
CA GLU A 92 3.18 -9.48 14.42
C GLU A 92 3.45 -8.58 13.21
N LYS A 93 4.68 -8.10 13.09
CA LYS A 93 5.07 -7.08 12.11
C LYS A 93 6.21 -7.59 11.23
N LEU A 94 6.07 -7.37 9.93
CA LEU A 94 7.16 -7.45 8.97
C LEU A 94 7.40 -6.06 8.40
N ILE A 95 8.59 -5.52 8.62
CA ILE A 95 8.97 -4.20 8.10
C ILE A 95 9.50 -4.36 6.68
N VAL A 96 8.95 -3.57 5.76
CA VAL A 96 9.40 -3.53 4.38
C VAL A 96 9.93 -2.14 4.08
N ILE A 97 11.25 -2.01 3.96
CA ILE A 97 11.89 -0.76 3.55
C ILE A 97 11.84 -0.69 2.02
N THR A 98 11.02 0.22 1.51
CA THR A 98 10.76 0.38 0.07
C THR A 98 11.77 1.31 -0.61
N LYS A 99 11.71 1.39 -1.95
CA LYS A 99 12.55 2.27 -2.79
C LYS A 99 14.06 2.01 -2.62
N ARG A 100 14.45 0.76 -2.38
CA ARG A 100 15.86 0.38 -2.23
C ARG A 100 16.73 0.78 -3.43
N ASP A 101 16.13 0.91 -4.59
CA ASP A 101 16.79 1.25 -5.86
C ASP A 101 17.28 2.70 -5.94
N VAL A 102 16.79 3.60 -5.08
CA VAL A 102 17.25 5.00 -5.06
C VAL A 102 18.52 5.18 -4.21
N ILE A 103 18.87 4.22 -3.35
CA ILE A 103 20.10 4.25 -2.56
C ILE A 103 21.24 3.60 -3.35
N PRO A 104 22.46 4.17 -3.32
CA PRO A 104 23.60 3.63 -4.02
C PRO A 104 23.83 2.14 -3.77
N LYS A 105 24.21 1.40 -4.81
CA LYS A 105 24.46 -0.05 -4.74
C LYS A 105 25.61 -0.41 -3.78
N SER A 106 26.54 0.51 -3.55
CA SER A 106 27.64 0.36 -2.59
C SER A 106 27.15 0.23 -1.15
N VAL A 107 25.96 0.78 -0.83
CA VAL A 107 25.33 0.61 0.47
C VAL A 107 24.62 -0.74 0.49
N LYS A 108 25.10 -1.68 1.29
CA LYS A 108 24.50 -3.01 1.43
C LYS A 108 23.21 -2.95 2.24
N ASP A 109 22.26 -3.87 1.96
CA ASP A 109 20.97 -3.94 2.64
C ASP A 109 21.12 -4.10 4.15
N ASN A 110 22.10 -4.91 4.62
CA ASN A 110 22.40 -5.06 6.05
C ASN A 110 22.78 -3.73 6.74
N LYS A 111 23.44 -2.82 6.04
CA LYS A 111 23.75 -1.50 6.59
C LYS A 111 22.50 -0.67 6.84
N ILE A 112 21.53 -0.76 5.93
CA ILE A 112 20.23 -0.08 6.04
C ILE A 112 19.42 -0.68 7.18
N ILE A 113 19.38 -2.01 7.26
CA ILE A 113 18.67 -2.76 8.30
C ILE A 113 19.26 -2.46 9.68
N ASN A 114 20.58 -2.50 9.83
CA ASN A 114 21.24 -2.17 11.09
C ASN A 114 20.95 -0.74 11.52
N TYR A 115 21.05 0.22 10.59
CA TYR A 115 20.71 1.61 10.87
C TYR A 115 19.25 1.77 11.34
N PHE A 116 18.31 1.07 10.70
CA PHE A 116 16.90 1.08 11.10
C PHE A 116 16.70 0.50 12.50
N ASN A 117 17.32 -0.65 12.77
CA ASN A 117 17.23 -1.34 14.05
C ASN A 117 17.85 -0.55 15.22
N GLU A 118 18.94 0.15 14.99
CA GLU A 118 19.62 0.96 15.99
C GLU A 118 18.88 2.27 16.32
N ASN A 119 18.25 2.90 15.30
CA ASN A 119 17.75 4.26 15.46
C ASN A 119 16.22 4.35 15.56
N PHE A 120 15.47 3.31 15.14
CA PHE A 120 14.01 3.41 15.00
C PHE A 120 13.26 2.27 15.68
N TYR A 121 13.37 1.04 15.19
CA TYR A 121 12.60 -0.10 15.68
C TYR A 121 13.36 -1.41 15.47
N ARG A 122 13.77 -2.05 16.56
CA ARG A 122 14.53 -3.30 16.51
C ARG A 122 13.63 -4.48 16.17
N THR A 123 13.97 -5.20 15.10
CA THR A 123 13.28 -6.40 14.64
C THR A 123 14.15 -7.23 13.70
N ASP A 124 13.98 -8.56 13.74
CA ASP A 124 14.57 -9.48 12.78
C ASP A 124 13.67 -9.66 11.52
N ASN A 125 12.38 -9.31 11.67
CA ASN A 125 11.40 -9.34 10.59
C ASN A 125 11.45 -8.05 9.79
N ILE A 126 12.51 -7.86 9.00
CA ILE A 126 12.74 -6.68 8.18
C ILE A 126 13.36 -7.07 6.83
N ILE A 127 13.01 -6.37 5.77
CA ILE A 127 13.54 -6.57 4.42
C ILE A 127 13.58 -5.26 3.63
N CYS A 128 14.62 -5.07 2.82
CA CYS A 128 14.70 -3.97 1.85
C CYS A 128 14.21 -4.43 0.48
N VAL A 129 13.30 -3.69 -0.14
CA VAL A 129 12.75 -4.04 -1.46
C VAL A 129 12.85 -2.89 -2.46
N SER A 130 12.99 -3.25 -3.74
CA SER A 130 12.72 -2.35 -4.85
C SER A 130 11.60 -2.91 -5.69
N SER A 131 10.43 -2.35 -5.55
CA SER A 131 9.25 -2.72 -6.35
C SER A 131 9.46 -2.38 -7.83
N TYR A 132 10.15 -1.27 -8.12
CA TYR A 132 10.43 -0.84 -9.49
C TYR A 132 11.38 -1.80 -10.23
N LYS A 133 12.40 -2.33 -9.53
CA LYS A 133 13.38 -3.28 -10.09
C LYS A 133 13.04 -4.74 -9.78
N ASN A 134 11.89 -5.01 -9.19
CA ASN A 134 11.47 -6.34 -8.72
C ASN A 134 12.53 -7.03 -7.83
N LYS A 135 13.29 -6.25 -7.05
CA LYS A 135 14.34 -6.79 -6.17
C LYS A 135 13.72 -7.19 -4.83
N ASN A 136 14.06 -8.40 -4.37
CA ASN A 136 13.66 -8.98 -3.09
C ASN A 136 12.12 -9.18 -2.92
N ILE A 137 11.34 -9.17 -4.00
CA ILE A 137 9.89 -9.44 -3.94
C ILE A 137 9.65 -10.93 -3.65
N ASP A 138 10.39 -11.83 -4.28
CA ASP A 138 10.28 -13.28 -4.03
C ASP A 138 10.75 -13.64 -2.61
N GLU A 139 11.80 -12.96 -2.10
CA GLU A 139 12.23 -13.11 -0.71
C GLU A 139 11.14 -12.65 0.27
N PHE A 140 10.48 -11.55 -0.01
CA PHE A 140 9.32 -11.10 0.77
C PHE A 140 8.21 -12.16 0.76
N LEU A 141 7.85 -12.71 -0.41
CA LEU A 141 6.84 -13.76 -0.52
C LEU A 141 7.22 -15.01 0.28
N ASN A 142 8.48 -15.39 0.30
CA ASN A 142 8.97 -16.49 1.12
C ASN A 142 8.88 -16.18 2.62
N LYS A 143 9.22 -14.95 3.03
CA LYS A 143 9.08 -14.53 4.43
C LYS A 143 7.62 -14.61 4.91
N ILE A 144 6.65 -14.11 4.15
CA ILE A 144 5.24 -14.19 4.57
C ILE A 144 4.71 -15.62 4.61
N ARG A 145 5.19 -16.52 3.72
CA ARG A 145 4.85 -17.95 3.78
C ARG A 145 5.39 -18.60 5.06
N ASN A 146 6.63 -18.29 5.43
CA ASN A 146 7.27 -18.85 6.62
C ASN A 146 6.62 -18.36 7.92
N LEU A 147 6.07 -17.14 7.94
CA LEU A 147 5.34 -16.60 9.08
C LEU A 147 3.93 -17.19 9.22
N ASN A 148 3.45 -17.92 8.21
CA ASN A 148 2.23 -18.74 8.22
C ASN A 148 0.94 -18.01 8.64
N TYR A 149 0.79 -16.73 8.28
CA TYR A 149 -0.44 -15.98 8.47
C TYR A 149 -1.35 -16.07 7.24
N LYS A 150 -2.64 -16.35 7.46
CA LYS A 150 -3.64 -16.38 6.38
C LYS A 150 -4.01 -14.98 5.88
N LYS A 151 -3.99 -13.99 6.76
CA LYS A 151 -4.30 -12.59 6.46
C LYS A 151 -3.06 -11.73 6.65
N VAL A 152 -2.73 -10.94 5.63
CA VAL A 152 -1.55 -10.08 5.60
C VAL A 152 -1.99 -8.67 5.22
N TYR A 153 -2.02 -7.75 6.19
CA TYR A 153 -2.38 -6.36 5.94
C TYR A 153 -1.16 -5.58 5.47
N ILE A 154 -1.28 -4.95 4.32
CA ILE A 154 -0.27 -4.01 3.82
C ILE A 154 -0.60 -2.62 4.32
N VAL A 155 0.23 -2.11 5.20
CA VAL A 155 0.05 -0.84 5.91
C VAL A 155 1.23 0.08 5.59
N GLY A 156 0.99 1.37 5.50
CA GLY A 156 2.08 2.34 5.30
C GLY A 156 1.54 3.75 5.14
N LEU A 157 2.45 4.71 5.33
CA LEU A 157 2.14 6.12 5.11
C LEU A 157 1.87 6.38 3.62
N THR A 158 1.17 7.48 3.35
CA THR A 158 1.02 7.98 1.97
C THR A 158 2.40 8.11 1.32
N ASN A 159 2.51 7.68 0.07
CA ASN A 159 3.74 7.63 -0.72
C ASN A 159 4.85 6.68 -0.22
N SER A 160 4.56 5.79 0.73
CA SER A 160 5.49 4.72 1.12
C SER A 160 5.75 3.68 0.02
N GLY A 161 5.12 3.81 -1.15
CA GLY A 161 5.27 2.88 -2.28
C GLY A 161 4.34 1.67 -2.22
N LYS A 162 3.28 1.71 -1.41
CA LYS A 162 2.35 0.60 -1.15
C LYS A 162 1.75 0.02 -2.44
N SER A 163 1.16 0.86 -3.29
CA SER A 163 0.57 0.42 -4.56
C SER A 163 1.58 -0.18 -5.53
N THR A 164 2.77 0.45 -5.61
CA THR A 164 3.86 -0.06 -6.45
C THR A 164 4.35 -1.40 -5.95
N PHE A 165 4.39 -1.58 -4.62
CA PHE A 165 4.79 -2.84 -3.99
C PHE A 165 3.77 -3.96 -4.26
N ILE A 166 2.49 -3.67 -4.10
CA ILE A 166 1.42 -4.62 -4.41
C ILE A 166 1.46 -5.02 -5.89
N ASN A 167 1.64 -4.07 -6.80
CA ASN A 167 1.77 -4.36 -8.23
C ASN A 167 3.01 -5.22 -8.54
N ALA A 168 4.13 -5.02 -7.83
CA ALA A 168 5.30 -5.87 -7.97
C ALA A 168 5.05 -7.29 -7.49
N ILE A 169 4.34 -7.47 -6.37
CA ILE A 169 3.90 -8.78 -5.88
C ILE A 169 3.04 -9.48 -6.94
N LEU A 170 2.02 -8.80 -7.45
CA LEU A 170 1.10 -9.35 -8.45
C LEU A 170 1.83 -9.80 -9.71
N LYS A 171 2.77 -8.98 -10.18
CA LYS A 171 3.62 -9.33 -11.32
C LYS A 171 4.50 -10.56 -11.05
N SER A 172 5.04 -10.69 -9.84
CA SER A 172 5.91 -11.81 -9.46
C SER A 172 5.16 -13.14 -9.42
N ILE A 173 3.89 -13.16 -9.00
CA ILE A 173 3.10 -14.40 -8.94
C ILE A 173 2.53 -14.84 -10.30
N GLY A 174 2.67 -14.03 -11.36
CA GLY A 174 2.28 -14.39 -12.73
C GLY A 174 0.77 -14.64 -12.95
N LYS A 175 -0.06 -14.24 -11.99
CA LYS A 175 -1.53 -14.38 -12.05
C LYS A 175 -2.16 -13.01 -12.21
N GLU A 176 -3.20 -12.91 -13.04
CA GLU A 176 -4.10 -11.77 -12.95
C GLU A 176 -4.72 -11.78 -11.54
N PRO A 177 -4.63 -10.68 -10.79
CA PRO A 177 -5.12 -10.63 -9.43
C PRO A 177 -6.64 -10.81 -9.41
N ILE A 178 -7.12 -11.73 -8.60
CA ILE A 178 -8.52 -11.70 -8.19
C ILE A 178 -8.63 -10.58 -7.15
N ILE A 179 -8.94 -9.39 -7.62
CA ILE A 179 -9.16 -8.23 -6.75
C ILE A 179 -10.62 -8.29 -6.31
N THR A 180 -10.83 -8.56 -5.04
CA THR A 180 -12.14 -8.46 -4.41
C THR A 180 -12.15 -7.29 -3.43
N THR A 181 -13.27 -6.58 -3.36
CA THR A 181 -13.46 -5.57 -2.33
C THR A 181 -14.25 -6.18 -1.19
N SER A 182 -13.71 -6.15 0.02
CA SER A 182 -14.45 -6.48 1.22
C SER A 182 -14.68 -5.22 2.05
N ALA A 183 -15.88 -5.08 2.60
CA ALA A 183 -16.16 -4.11 3.64
C ALA A 183 -15.88 -4.77 4.99
N LEU A 184 -15.07 -4.15 5.84
CA LEU A 184 -15.04 -4.58 7.24
C LEU A 184 -16.41 -4.33 7.89
N PRO A 185 -16.89 -5.27 8.72
CA PRO A 185 -18.11 -5.05 9.49
C PRO A 185 -18.02 -3.70 10.24
N ASN A 186 -19.03 -2.85 10.07
CA ASN A 186 -19.14 -1.52 10.69
C ASN A 186 -18.18 -0.42 10.18
N THR A 187 -17.57 -0.57 9.00
CA THR A 187 -16.80 0.50 8.35
C THR A 187 -17.36 0.80 6.96
N THR A 188 -17.28 2.07 6.54
CA THR A 188 -17.51 2.48 5.15
C THR A 188 -16.28 2.30 4.27
N ILE A 189 -15.20 1.71 4.82
CA ILE A 189 -13.90 1.58 4.17
C ILE A 189 -13.84 0.24 3.44
N ASN A 190 -13.72 0.30 2.13
CA ASN A 190 -13.50 -0.87 1.29
C ASN A 190 -12.01 -1.20 1.24
N TYR A 191 -11.66 -2.40 1.75
CA TYR A 191 -10.33 -2.98 1.56
C TYR A 191 -10.26 -3.72 0.22
N ILE A 192 -9.08 -3.72 -0.36
CA ILE A 192 -8.80 -4.54 -1.53
C ILE A 192 -8.14 -5.82 -1.05
N GLU A 193 -8.82 -6.95 -1.24
CA GLU A 193 -8.29 -8.27 -0.94
C GLU A 193 -7.68 -8.90 -2.18
N ILE A 194 -6.49 -9.43 -2.05
CA ILE A 194 -5.71 -10.05 -3.11
C ILE A 194 -5.29 -11.44 -2.66
N LYS A 195 -5.88 -12.48 -3.26
CA LYS A 195 -5.46 -13.86 -2.99
C LYS A 195 -4.13 -14.16 -3.69
N ILE A 196 -3.11 -14.44 -2.91
CA ILE A 196 -1.80 -14.86 -3.40
C ILE A 196 -1.83 -16.36 -3.77
N ASN A 197 -2.42 -17.14 -2.89
CA ASN A 197 -2.69 -18.59 -3.06
C ASN A 197 -3.92 -18.96 -2.23
N GLU A 198 -4.16 -20.27 -2.00
CA GLU A 198 -5.30 -20.75 -1.21
C GLU A 198 -5.20 -20.34 0.28
N ASP A 199 -3.97 -20.16 0.79
CA ASP A 199 -3.71 -19.93 2.20
C ASP A 199 -3.51 -18.46 2.56
N ILE A 200 -3.00 -17.63 1.62
CA ILE A 200 -2.57 -16.25 1.90
C ILE A 200 -3.41 -15.24 1.14
N THR A 201 -4.06 -14.36 1.87
CA THR A 201 -4.76 -13.19 1.35
C THR A 201 -4.05 -11.93 1.82
N ILE A 202 -3.58 -11.12 0.86
CA ILE A 202 -3.09 -9.76 1.13
C ILE A 202 -4.26 -8.79 1.14
N ILE A 203 -4.28 -7.91 2.12
CA ILE A 203 -5.32 -6.89 2.30
C ILE A 203 -4.64 -5.51 2.22
N ASP A 204 -4.98 -4.76 1.16
CA ASP A 204 -4.48 -3.39 0.99
C ASP A 204 -5.30 -2.43 1.84
N THR A 205 -4.62 -1.67 2.68
CA THR A 205 -5.26 -0.62 3.49
C THR A 205 -5.09 0.75 2.85
N PRO A 206 -5.98 1.71 3.13
CA PRO A 206 -5.74 3.10 2.76
C PRO A 206 -4.39 3.60 3.29
N GLY A 207 -3.71 4.46 2.52
CA GLY A 207 -2.47 5.10 2.96
C GLY A 207 -2.73 6.07 4.10
N PHE A 208 -2.00 5.93 5.18
CA PHE A 208 -2.11 6.81 6.34
C PHE A 208 -1.39 8.13 6.09
N VAL A 209 -2.02 9.24 6.45
CA VAL A 209 -1.46 10.57 6.33
C VAL A 209 -1.11 11.09 7.72
N LEU A 210 0.14 11.52 7.91
CA LEU A 210 0.53 12.22 9.13
C LEU A 210 0.08 13.68 9.06
N GLU A 211 -0.42 14.23 10.16
CA GLU A 211 -0.92 15.62 10.22
C GLU A 211 0.10 16.64 9.73
N ASN A 212 1.38 16.44 10.06
CA ASN A 212 2.48 17.33 9.68
C ASN A 212 3.22 16.91 8.41
N SER A 213 2.59 16.09 7.57
CA SER A 213 3.22 15.62 6.32
C SER A 213 3.24 16.74 5.29
N ILE A 214 4.37 16.92 4.60
CA ILE A 214 4.50 17.82 3.45
C ILE A 214 3.43 17.52 2.37
N TYR A 215 3.00 16.30 2.27
CA TYR A 215 1.96 15.86 1.32
C TYR A 215 0.59 16.49 1.56
N ASN A 216 0.37 17.14 2.70
CA ASN A 216 -0.85 17.90 2.98
C ASN A 216 -0.82 19.30 2.34
N TYR A 217 0.35 19.76 1.90
CA TYR A 217 0.60 21.13 1.45
C TYR A 217 1.00 21.24 -0.02
N ILE A 218 1.35 20.13 -0.67
CA ILE A 218 1.80 20.12 -2.05
C ILE A 218 0.93 19.20 -2.92
N SER A 219 0.81 19.54 -4.20
CA SER A 219 0.06 18.75 -5.17
C SER A 219 0.78 17.44 -5.53
N PHE A 220 0.04 16.47 -6.03
CA PHE A 220 0.60 15.20 -6.52
C PHE A 220 1.70 15.39 -7.59
N ASN A 221 1.56 16.40 -8.46
CA ASN A 221 2.57 16.70 -9.47
C ASN A 221 3.86 17.23 -8.87
N GLU A 222 3.78 17.99 -7.79
CA GLU A 222 4.95 18.46 -7.04
C GLU A 222 5.62 17.30 -6.29
N VAL A 223 4.84 16.41 -5.68
CA VAL A 223 5.37 15.18 -5.06
C VAL A 223 6.19 14.37 -6.06
N LYS A 224 5.70 14.19 -7.29
CA LYS A 224 6.46 13.49 -8.33
C LYS A 224 7.80 14.14 -8.65
N LYS A 225 7.90 15.46 -8.61
CA LYS A 225 9.13 16.20 -8.89
C LYS A 225 10.19 16.03 -7.80
N ILE A 226 9.78 15.94 -6.54
CA ILE A 226 10.69 15.81 -5.40
C ILE A 226 11.02 14.36 -5.04
N THR A 227 10.27 13.39 -5.58
CA THR A 227 10.52 11.96 -5.31
C THR A 227 11.58 11.43 -6.26
N PRO A 228 12.74 10.97 -5.78
CA PRO A 228 13.77 10.37 -6.62
C PRO A 228 13.25 9.11 -7.32
N THR A 229 13.49 9.02 -8.63
CA THR A 229 13.14 7.88 -9.48
C THR A 229 14.37 7.11 -9.95
N LYS A 230 15.57 7.60 -9.63
CA LYS A 230 16.85 7.03 -10.01
C LYS A 230 17.77 6.97 -8.79
N GLU A 231 18.80 6.12 -8.89
CA GLU A 231 19.85 6.01 -7.88
C GLU A 231 20.48 7.38 -7.58
N LEU A 232 20.51 7.74 -6.30
CA LEU A 232 21.15 8.97 -5.83
C LEU A 232 22.66 8.84 -6.00
N LYS A 233 23.27 9.83 -6.63
CA LYS A 233 24.72 9.90 -6.79
C LYS A 233 25.31 10.67 -5.62
N VAL A 234 26.27 10.05 -4.94
CA VAL A 234 27.13 10.76 -4.00
C VAL A 234 28.13 11.57 -4.85
N LYS A 235 28.16 12.88 -4.64
CA LYS A 235 29.19 13.75 -5.22
C LYS A 235 30.42 13.72 -4.35
#